data_d47ea4ed8678816ae5a5c1472016a9c1
#
_entry.id   d47ea4ed8678816ae5a5c1472016a9c1
#
_cell.length_a   1.000
_cell.length_b   1.000
_cell.length_c   1.000
_cell.angle_alpha   90.00
_cell.angle_beta   90.00
_cell.angle_gamma   90.00
#
_symmetry.space_group_name_H-M   'P 1'
#
loop_
_entity.id
_entity.type
_entity.pdbx_description
1 polymer ?
#
loop_
_entity_poly.entity_id
_entity_poly.type
_entity_poly.pdbx_seq_one_letter_code
_entity_poly.pdbx_strand_id
1 'polypeptide(L)'
;MKRFALALALMITASPAFAALKPGTRATDFTTQAVLAGKADTFNLNKALKNGPVVLYFYPKDSTPGCTTEGQNFRDLYADFQAANTLIFGVSRDSLKAHENFRSKQAFPFELISDQEETLCQLFDVIKLKKLYGREYLGIERSTFLIDSYGVLQQEWR
;
A
#
# COMPACT_ATOMS: atom_id res chain seq x y z
N MET A 1 -14.99 8.32 -61.51
CA MET A 1 -13.95 8.53 -60.46
C MET A 1 -14.63 8.54 -59.11
N LYS A 2 -14.60 7.41 -58.37
CA LYS A 2 -15.26 7.26 -57.05
C LYS A 2 -14.19 7.56 -56.00
N ARG A 3 -14.38 8.62 -55.20
CA ARG A 3 -13.53 8.99 -54.06
C ARG A 3 -14.00 8.20 -52.83
N PHE A 4 -13.20 7.23 -52.39
CA PHE A 4 -13.38 6.57 -51.08
C PHE A 4 -12.78 7.48 -50.03
N ALA A 5 -13.63 8.02 -49.15
CA ALA A 5 -13.19 8.70 -47.95
C ALA A 5 -12.97 7.65 -46.86
N LEU A 6 -11.73 7.43 -46.46
CA LEU A 6 -11.35 6.55 -45.34
C LEU A 6 -11.52 7.34 -44.06
N ALA A 7 -12.59 7.06 -43.32
CA ALA A 7 -12.81 7.61 -41.96
C ALA A 7 -11.94 6.86 -40.97
N LEU A 8 -10.88 7.50 -40.49
CA LEU A 8 -10.03 7.00 -39.43
C LEU A 8 -10.74 7.22 -38.09
N ALA A 9 -11.36 6.17 -37.55
CA ALA A 9 -11.96 6.21 -36.21
C ALA A 9 -10.87 6.18 -35.15
N LEU A 10 -10.65 7.33 -34.49
CA LEU A 10 -9.73 7.46 -33.35
C LEU A 10 -10.41 6.81 -32.13
N MET A 11 -10.00 5.57 -31.80
CA MET A 11 -10.42 4.93 -30.56
C MET A 11 -9.67 5.59 -29.40
N ILE A 12 -10.34 6.47 -28.67
CA ILE A 12 -9.87 7.00 -27.39
C ILE A 12 -10.09 5.90 -26.35
N THR A 13 -9.03 5.18 -26.03
CA THR A 13 -9.05 4.25 -24.88
C THR A 13 -8.99 5.08 -23.60
N ALA A 14 -10.15 5.32 -23.00
CA ALA A 14 -10.22 5.89 -21.66
C ALA A 14 -9.64 4.88 -20.67
N SER A 15 -8.45 5.14 -20.14
CA SER A 15 -7.94 4.42 -18.99
C SER A 15 -8.90 4.63 -17.83
N PRO A 16 -9.32 3.58 -17.10
CA PRO A 16 -10.16 3.76 -15.92
C PRO A 16 -9.35 4.56 -14.89
N ALA A 17 -9.75 5.79 -14.65
CA ALA A 17 -9.26 6.54 -13.50
C ALA A 17 -9.84 5.84 -12.26
N PHE A 18 -9.00 5.10 -11.54
CA PHE A 18 -9.36 4.59 -10.24
C PHE A 18 -9.64 5.78 -9.32
N ALA A 19 -10.90 5.95 -8.93
CA ALA A 19 -11.23 6.94 -7.91
C ALA A 19 -10.55 6.53 -6.60
N ALA A 20 -9.91 7.49 -5.93
CA ALA A 20 -9.27 7.25 -4.64
C ALA A 20 -10.25 6.60 -3.66
N LEU A 21 -9.79 5.57 -2.94
CA LEU A 21 -10.58 4.88 -1.94
C LEU A 21 -10.93 5.85 -0.80
N LYS A 22 -12.20 5.89 -0.42
CA LYS A 22 -12.71 6.79 0.63
C LYS A 22 -13.32 5.98 1.78
N PRO A 23 -13.32 6.52 3.01
CA PRO A 23 -14.05 5.91 4.12
C PRO A 23 -15.49 5.61 3.76
N GLY A 24 -15.99 4.43 4.15
CA GLY A 24 -17.31 3.91 3.80
C GLY A 24 -17.36 3.15 2.48
N THR A 25 -16.31 3.10 1.68
CA THR A 25 -16.25 2.32 0.45
C THR A 25 -15.51 0.99 0.63
N ARG A 26 -15.87 -0.02 -0.14
CA ARG A 26 -15.18 -1.31 -0.15
C ARG A 26 -13.87 -1.20 -0.91
N ALA A 27 -12.79 -1.66 -0.31
CA ALA A 27 -11.51 -1.80 -0.97
C ALA A 27 -11.57 -2.91 -2.04
N THR A 28 -11.04 -2.65 -3.21
CA THR A 28 -10.84 -3.68 -4.23
C THR A 28 -9.84 -4.73 -3.72
N ASP A 29 -10.14 -6.01 -3.92
CA ASP A 29 -9.19 -7.07 -3.59
C ASP A 29 -7.91 -6.94 -4.42
N PHE A 30 -6.79 -7.21 -3.79
CA PHE A 30 -5.50 -7.20 -4.44
C PHE A 30 -4.58 -8.32 -3.91
N THR A 31 -3.64 -8.70 -4.75
CA THR A 31 -2.60 -9.67 -4.42
C THR A 31 -1.24 -9.08 -4.76
N THR A 32 -0.29 -9.17 -3.85
CA THR A 32 1.06 -8.62 -4.01
C THR A 32 2.10 -9.41 -3.24
N GLN A 33 3.37 -9.05 -3.40
CA GLN A 33 4.48 -9.68 -2.69
C GLN A 33 4.66 -9.10 -1.29
N ALA A 34 4.91 -9.97 -0.32
CA ALA A 34 5.21 -9.58 1.06
C ALA A 34 6.34 -10.41 1.63
N VAL A 35 6.91 -9.97 2.74
CA VAL A 35 7.95 -10.69 3.46
C VAL A 35 7.67 -10.74 4.95
N LEU A 36 7.76 -11.95 5.52
CA LEU A 36 7.69 -12.21 6.95
C LEU A 36 8.70 -13.29 7.35
N ALA A 37 9.50 -13.02 8.37
CA ALA A 37 10.43 -13.99 8.97
C ALA A 37 11.36 -14.69 7.95
N GLY A 38 11.93 -13.94 7.02
CA GLY A 38 12.84 -14.43 6.00
C GLY A 38 12.19 -15.20 4.86
N LYS A 39 10.86 -15.18 4.78
CA LYS A 39 10.09 -15.82 3.71
C LYS A 39 9.38 -14.78 2.88
N ALA A 40 9.65 -14.80 1.57
CA ALA A 40 8.80 -14.12 0.62
C ALA A 40 7.48 -14.91 0.49
N ASP A 41 6.37 -14.23 0.58
CA ASP A 41 5.02 -14.79 0.45
C ASP A 41 4.14 -13.84 -0.37
N THR A 42 2.97 -14.33 -0.69
CA THR A 42 1.96 -13.56 -1.42
C THR A 42 0.89 -13.08 -0.45
N PHE A 43 0.80 -11.76 -0.30
CA PHE A 43 -0.30 -11.12 0.42
C PHE A 43 -1.53 -11.02 -0.47
N ASN A 44 -2.69 -11.38 0.06
CA ASN A 44 -4.00 -11.12 -0.55
C ASN A 44 -4.94 -10.49 0.50
N LEU A 45 -5.56 -9.37 0.16
CA LEU A 45 -6.40 -8.62 1.10
C LEU A 45 -7.59 -9.45 1.59
N ASN A 46 -8.37 -10.06 0.71
CA ASN A 46 -9.54 -10.85 1.11
C ASN A 46 -9.18 -12.04 1.99
N LYS A 47 -8.01 -12.66 1.74
CA LYS A 47 -7.50 -13.73 2.59
C LYS A 47 -7.11 -13.23 3.99
N ALA A 48 -6.46 -12.08 4.07
CA ALA A 48 -6.10 -11.46 5.34
C ALA A 48 -7.33 -11.07 6.16
N LEU A 49 -8.36 -10.49 5.53
CA LEU A 49 -9.61 -10.06 6.16
C LEU A 49 -10.41 -11.21 6.79
N LYS A 50 -10.18 -12.46 6.40
CA LYS A 50 -10.77 -13.63 7.09
C LYS A 50 -10.27 -13.79 8.53
N ASN A 51 -9.12 -13.22 8.84
CA ASN A 51 -8.51 -13.28 10.16
C ASN A 51 -8.77 -12.03 11.02
N GLY A 52 -9.42 -11.00 10.47
CA GLY A 52 -9.78 -9.77 11.19
C GLY A 52 -9.60 -8.50 10.34
N PRO A 53 -9.88 -7.33 10.92
CA PRO A 53 -9.59 -6.05 10.30
C PRO A 53 -8.11 -5.90 9.96
N VAL A 54 -7.81 -5.10 8.96
CA VAL A 54 -6.45 -4.89 8.45
C VAL A 54 -6.07 -3.42 8.55
N VAL A 55 -4.91 -3.15 9.11
CA VAL A 55 -4.23 -1.85 9.04
C VAL A 55 -3.15 -1.93 7.98
N LEU A 56 -3.22 -1.04 6.99
CA LEU A 56 -2.15 -0.80 6.01
C LEU A 56 -1.52 0.55 6.32
N TYR A 57 -0.23 0.58 6.66
CA TYR A 57 0.48 1.85 6.78
C TYR A 57 1.51 2.00 5.66
N PHE A 58 1.38 3.08 4.91
CA PHE A 58 2.24 3.42 3.76
C PHE A 58 3.35 4.37 4.22
N TYR A 59 4.58 4.05 3.87
CA TYR A 59 5.74 4.85 4.25
C TYR A 59 6.74 4.96 3.09
N PRO A 60 7.52 6.06 3.03
CA PRO A 60 8.36 6.35 1.86
C PRO A 60 9.49 5.36 1.62
N LYS A 61 10.23 4.93 2.70
CA LYS A 61 11.46 4.18 2.50
C LYS A 61 11.95 3.47 3.76
N ASP A 62 12.35 2.21 3.58
CA ASP A 62 12.99 1.39 4.62
C ASP A 62 14.22 2.06 5.23
N SER A 63 14.44 1.80 6.50
CA SER A 63 15.65 2.19 7.24
C SER A 63 15.91 3.70 7.31
N THR A 64 14.92 4.53 6.99
CA THR A 64 14.98 5.99 7.26
C THR A 64 14.49 6.28 8.67
N PRO A 65 14.94 7.41 9.32
CA PRO A 65 14.61 7.67 10.72
C PRO A 65 13.11 7.69 11.04
N GLY A 66 12.31 8.44 10.28
CA GLY A 66 10.87 8.54 10.51
C GLY A 66 10.12 7.22 10.28
N CYS A 67 10.47 6.48 9.23
CA CYS A 67 9.85 5.19 8.94
C CYS A 67 10.25 4.12 9.96
N THR A 68 11.48 4.20 10.48
CA THR A 68 11.95 3.32 11.57
C THR A 68 11.15 3.59 12.85
N THR A 69 10.99 4.85 13.24
CA THR A 69 10.18 5.22 14.42
C THR A 69 8.73 4.77 14.27
N GLU A 70 8.11 4.98 13.11
CA GLU A 70 6.74 4.54 12.87
C GLU A 70 6.59 3.02 12.99
N GLY A 71 7.48 2.25 12.34
CA GLY A 71 7.48 0.80 12.44
C GLY A 71 7.70 0.30 13.87
N GLN A 72 8.59 0.95 14.63
CA GLN A 72 8.82 0.64 16.05
C GLN A 72 7.57 0.91 16.89
N ASN A 73 6.85 1.99 16.64
CA ASN A 73 5.58 2.29 17.33
C ASN A 73 4.54 1.18 17.06
N PHE A 74 4.38 0.73 15.82
CA PHE A 74 3.51 -0.41 15.51
C PHE A 74 3.99 -1.71 16.17
N ARG A 75 5.31 -1.96 16.20
CA ARG A 75 5.90 -3.12 16.89
C ARG A 75 5.58 -3.09 18.38
N ASP A 76 5.77 -1.95 19.02
CA ASP A 76 5.60 -1.81 20.47
C ASP A 76 4.12 -1.92 20.90
N LEU A 77 3.19 -1.54 19.99
CA LEU A 77 1.74 -1.67 20.17
C LEU A 77 1.16 -2.97 19.60
N TYR A 78 2.01 -3.87 19.08
CA TYR A 78 1.53 -5.04 18.35
C TYR A 78 0.60 -5.95 19.17
N ALA A 79 0.88 -6.12 20.46
CA ALA A 79 0.04 -6.90 21.37
C ALA A 79 -1.38 -6.31 21.50
N ASP A 80 -1.51 -4.98 21.48
CA ASP A 80 -2.81 -4.30 21.56
C ASP A 80 -3.60 -4.51 20.27
N PHE A 81 -2.93 -4.46 19.11
CA PHE A 81 -3.56 -4.78 17.82
C PHE A 81 -4.01 -6.24 17.76
N GLN A 82 -3.20 -7.18 18.26
CA GLN A 82 -3.60 -8.59 18.36
C GLN A 82 -4.81 -8.79 19.29
N ALA A 83 -4.84 -8.10 20.45
CA ALA A 83 -5.97 -8.14 21.36
C ALA A 83 -7.27 -7.60 20.71
N ALA A 84 -7.14 -6.62 19.80
CA ALA A 84 -8.23 -6.10 18.97
C ALA A 84 -8.51 -6.97 17.72
N ASN A 85 -7.88 -8.14 17.59
CA ASN A 85 -7.96 -9.03 16.43
C ASN A 85 -7.65 -8.33 15.10
N THR A 86 -6.75 -7.34 15.10
CA THR A 86 -6.40 -6.50 13.96
C THR A 86 -5.00 -6.81 13.44
N LEU A 87 -4.89 -7.03 12.14
CA LEU A 87 -3.63 -7.33 11.45
C LEU A 87 -2.98 -6.02 10.98
N ILE A 88 -1.64 -5.98 11.00
CA ILE A 88 -0.85 -4.83 10.57
C ILE A 88 0.05 -5.24 9.41
N PHE A 89 0.12 -4.39 8.39
CA PHE A 89 1.05 -4.52 7.26
C PHE A 89 1.65 -3.16 6.91
N GLY A 90 2.98 -3.10 6.81
CA GLY A 90 3.67 -1.94 6.28
C GLY A 90 3.78 -2.05 4.76
N VAL A 91 3.66 -0.94 4.05
CA VAL A 91 3.70 -0.89 2.58
C VAL A 91 4.68 0.18 2.12
N SER A 92 5.63 -0.18 1.29
CA SER A 92 6.49 0.76 0.57
C SER A 92 6.91 0.22 -0.79
N ARG A 93 7.65 1.03 -1.55
CA ARG A 93 8.19 0.65 -2.87
C ARG A 93 9.54 -0.08 -2.79
N ASP A 94 10.02 -0.36 -1.57
CA ASP A 94 11.27 -1.08 -1.39
C ASP A 94 11.16 -2.54 -1.82
N SER A 95 12.30 -3.15 -2.14
CA SER A 95 12.36 -4.55 -2.55
C SER A 95 12.12 -5.50 -1.37
N LEU A 96 11.72 -6.75 -1.66
CA LEU A 96 11.58 -7.80 -0.64
C LEU A 96 12.86 -7.97 0.20
N LYS A 97 14.05 -7.86 -0.41
CA LYS A 97 15.32 -7.95 0.29
C LYS A 97 15.54 -6.78 1.26
N ALA A 98 15.21 -5.56 0.84
CA ALA A 98 15.29 -4.38 1.71
C ALA A 98 14.32 -4.52 2.89
N HIS A 99 13.08 -4.93 2.62
CA HIS A 99 12.07 -5.20 3.64
C HIS A 99 12.50 -6.26 4.65
N GLU A 100 13.09 -7.37 4.21
CA GLU A 100 13.58 -8.39 5.15
C GLU A 100 14.69 -7.87 6.04
N ASN A 101 15.63 -7.12 5.48
CA ASN A 101 16.70 -6.48 6.26
C ASN A 101 16.13 -5.49 7.27
N PHE A 102 15.18 -4.65 6.85
CA PHE A 102 14.56 -3.65 7.72
C PHE A 102 13.73 -4.31 8.83
N ARG A 103 12.86 -5.26 8.45
CA ARG A 103 12.04 -6.02 9.39
C ARG A 103 12.90 -6.75 10.44
N SER A 104 13.92 -7.45 9.98
CA SER A 104 14.82 -8.23 10.83
C SER A 104 15.61 -7.34 11.79
N LYS A 105 16.19 -6.25 11.29
CA LYS A 105 16.95 -5.28 12.10
C LYS A 105 16.09 -4.62 13.18
N GLN A 106 14.83 -4.35 12.89
CA GLN A 106 13.92 -3.67 13.82
C GLN A 106 13.06 -4.65 14.63
N ALA A 107 13.18 -5.97 14.39
CA ALA A 107 12.37 -7.02 15.02
C ALA A 107 10.86 -6.79 14.84
N PHE A 108 10.42 -6.39 13.64
CA PHE A 108 9.00 -6.22 13.36
C PHE A 108 8.29 -7.58 13.33
N PRO A 109 7.20 -7.76 14.11
CA PRO A 109 6.44 -9.02 14.16
C PRO A 109 5.41 -9.16 13.04
N PHE A 110 5.27 -8.16 12.17
CA PHE A 110 4.31 -8.09 11.09
C PHE A 110 4.99 -8.10 9.72
N GLU A 111 4.21 -8.34 8.68
CA GLU A 111 4.68 -8.39 7.30
C GLU A 111 4.91 -7.00 6.71
N LEU A 112 5.89 -6.91 5.81
CA LEU A 112 6.10 -5.76 4.96
C LEU A 112 5.77 -6.12 3.51
N ILE A 113 4.95 -5.30 2.87
CA ILE A 113 4.48 -5.45 1.49
C ILE A 113 5.37 -4.64 0.56
N SER A 114 5.90 -5.29 -0.46
CA SER A 114 6.72 -4.67 -1.51
C SER A 114 5.84 -4.27 -2.69
N ASP A 115 5.57 -2.97 -2.81
CA ASP A 115 4.76 -2.39 -3.89
C ASP A 115 5.63 -1.66 -4.91
N GLN A 116 6.61 -2.35 -5.48
CA GLN A 116 7.56 -1.76 -6.44
C GLN A 116 6.88 -1.24 -7.71
N GLU A 117 5.78 -1.86 -8.12
CA GLU A 117 4.95 -1.46 -9.26
C GLU A 117 3.96 -0.33 -8.95
N GLU A 118 3.93 0.17 -7.72
CA GLU A 118 3.02 1.22 -7.24
C GLU A 118 1.52 0.88 -7.36
N THR A 119 1.16 -0.38 -7.51
CA THR A 119 -0.25 -0.81 -7.69
C THR A 119 -1.10 -0.43 -6.48
N LEU A 120 -0.62 -0.73 -5.27
CA LEU A 120 -1.30 -0.35 -4.02
C LEU A 120 -1.21 1.14 -3.75
N CYS A 121 -0.04 1.73 -3.96
CA CYS A 121 0.17 3.16 -3.77
C CYS A 121 -0.79 4.00 -4.64
N GLN A 122 -1.08 3.56 -5.86
CA GLN A 122 -2.06 4.20 -6.73
C GLN A 122 -3.50 3.91 -6.29
N LEU A 123 -3.82 2.68 -5.91
CA LEU A 123 -5.16 2.29 -5.43
C LEU A 123 -5.58 3.12 -4.20
N PHE A 124 -4.65 3.35 -3.28
CA PHE A 124 -4.88 4.13 -2.06
C PHE A 124 -4.58 5.63 -2.22
N ASP A 125 -4.22 6.06 -3.43
CA ASP A 125 -3.90 7.46 -3.76
C ASP A 125 -2.86 8.09 -2.82
N VAL A 126 -1.77 7.38 -2.56
CA VAL A 126 -0.68 7.85 -1.68
C VAL A 126 0.55 8.35 -2.44
N ILE A 127 0.55 8.32 -3.76
CA ILE A 127 1.62 8.93 -4.57
C ILE A 127 1.31 10.41 -4.75
N LYS A 128 2.16 11.27 -4.20
CA LYS A 128 2.01 12.72 -4.24
C LYS A 128 3.26 13.40 -4.73
N LEU A 129 3.08 14.57 -5.38
CA LEU A 129 4.20 15.43 -5.73
C LEU A 129 4.80 16.03 -4.46
N LYS A 130 6.08 15.77 -4.24
CA LYS A 130 6.86 16.27 -3.12
C LYS A 130 7.98 17.18 -3.61
N LYS A 131 8.39 18.11 -2.76
CA LYS A 131 9.50 19.01 -3.06
C LYS A 131 10.55 18.92 -1.96
N LEU A 132 11.79 18.67 -2.35
CA LEU A 132 12.93 18.59 -1.45
C LEU A 132 14.12 19.29 -2.11
N TYR A 133 14.73 20.25 -1.41
CA TYR A 133 15.86 21.05 -1.88
C TYR A 133 15.64 21.63 -3.29
N GLY A 134 14.44 22.16 -3.56
CA GLY A 134 14.08 22.75 -4.85
C GLY A 134 13.79 21.74 -5.98
N ARG A 135 13.92 20.45 -5.76
CA ARG A 135 13.58 19.37 -6.71
C ARG A 135 12.21 18.80 -6.39
N GLU A 136 11.42 18.58 -7.43
CA GLU A 136 10.12 17.92 -7.35
C GLU A 136 10.27 16.43 -7.69
N TYR A 137 9.56 15.57 -6.95
CA TYR A 137 9.52 14.14 -7.18
C TYR A 137 8.20 13.54 -6.73
N LEU A 138 7.83 12.41 -7.31
CA LEU A 138 6.67 11.63 -6.86
C LEU A 138 7.09 10.68 -5.74
N GLY A 139 6.46 10.80 -4.59
CA GLY A 139 6.76 9.97 -3.42
C GLY A 139 5.53 9.58 -2.65
N ILE A 140 5.69 8.59 -1.77
CA ILE A 140 4.60 8.13 -0.90
C ILE A 140 4.31 9.21 0.16
N GLU A 141 3.05 9.66 0.20
CA GLU A 141 2.50 10.37 1.34
C GLU A 141 2.27 9.37 2.47
N ARG A 142 2.90 9.61 3.63
CA ARG A 142 2.73 8.78 4.81
C ARG A 142 1.26 8.72 5.19
N SER A 143 0.67 7.54 5.15
CA SER A 143 -0.76 7.36 5.35
C SER A 143 -1.05 6.02 5.98
N THR A 144 -2.08 5.96 6.81
CA THR A 144 -2.55 4.73 7.44
C THR A 144 -4.02 4.53 7.16
N PHE A 145 -4.40 3.31 6.85
CA PHE A 145 -5.77 2.92 6.50
C PHE A 145 -6.22 1.76 7.35
N LEU A 146 -7.43 1.86 7.91
CA LEU A 146 -8.11 0.78 8.63
C LEU A 146 -9.23 0.22 7.77
N ILE A 147 -9.15 -1.06 7.43
CA ILE A 147 -10.14 -1.79 6.64
C ILE A 147 -10.79 -2.83 7.57
N ASP A 148 -12.12 -2.82 7.67
CA ASP A 148 -12.84 -3.79 8.48
C ASP A 148 -12.87 -5.20 7.85
N SER A 149 -13.35 -6.18 8.61
CA SER A 149 -13.43 -7.58 8.15
C SER A 149 -14.32 -7.78 6.92
N TYR A 150 -15.18 -6.83 6.60
CA TYR A 150 -16.03 -6.83 5.41
C TYR A 150 -15.36 -6.20 4.18
N GLY A 151 -14.12 -5.71 4.35
CA GLY A 151 -13.37 -5.05 3.28
C GLY A 151 -13.72 -3.58 3.09
N VAL A 152 -14.42 -2.95 4.03
CA VAL A 152 -14.80 -1.54 3.95
C VAL A 152 -13.76 -0.67 4.66
N LEU A 153 -13.27 0.36 3.98
CA LEU A 153 -12.38 1.35 4.59
C LEU A 153 -13.15 2.14 5.67
N GLN A 154 -12.71 2.02 6.90
CA GLN A 154 -13.34 2.66 8.05
C GLN A 154 -12.74 4.03 8.34
N GLN A 155 -11.42 4.13 8.25
CA GLN A 155 -10.70 5.33 8.64
C GLN A 155 -9.41 5.46 7.82
N GLU A 156 -9.04 6.70 7.53
CA GLU A 156 -7.72 7.03 6.98
C GLU A 156 -7.07 8.16 7.77
N TRP A 157 -5.76 8.11 7.88
CA TRP A 157 -4.91 9.18 8.44
C TRP A 157 -3.82 9.47 7.40
N ARG A 158 -3.70 10.74 7.06
CA ARG A 158 -2.72 11.23 6.08
C ARG A 158 -1.77 12.26 6.69
#